data_12f9eb576c77fad1497cb47aff53567f
#
_entry.id   12f9eb576c77fad1497cb47aff53567f
#
_cell.length_a   1.000
_cell.length_b   1.000
_cell.length_c   1.000
_cell.angle_alpha   90.00
_cell.angle_beta   90.00
_cell.angle_gamma   90.00
#
_symmetry.space_group_name_H-M   'P 1'
#
loop_
_entity.id
_entity.type
_entity.pdbx_description
1 polymer ?
#
loop_
_entity_poly.entity_id
_entity_poly.type
_entity_poly.pdbx_seq_one_letter_code
_entity_poly.pdbx_strand_id
1 'polypeptide(L)'
;MKHRLGELHDPGNGTQQAEAEDEREADADGIAMLEKLDLRADGIASFFEQMMEKQPKDMAAAAGIWSSHPPTGERIAATKRPATGKPAFTAAEWKAIRNVCK
;
A
#
# COMPACT_ATOMS: atom_id res chain seq x y z
N MET A 1 16.40 -8.19 -18.73
CA MET A 1 16.62 -8.17 -18.17
C MET A 1 17.39 -8.51 -17.72
N LYS A 2 17.79 -8.52 -17.48
CA LYS A 2 18.59 -8.78 -17.01
C LYS A 2 18.83 -9.43 -16.07
N HIS A 3 18.97 -9.80 -15.68
CA HIS A 3 19.12 -10.39 -14.80
C HIS A 3 19.29 -10.48 -13.70
N ARG A 4 19.83 -10.42 -14.18
CA ARG A 4 19.57 -10.32 -12.85
C ARG A 4 19.92 -11.43 -11.97
N LEU A 5 20.34 -12.46 -12.46
CA LEU A 5 20.64 -13.60 -11.64
C LEU A 5 21.68 -13.33 -10.60
N GLY A 6 22.71 -12.63 -10.98
CA GLY A 6 23.74 -12.34 -10.03
C GLY A 6 23.28 -11.50 -8.89
N GLU A 7 22.37 -10.64 -9.19
CA GLU A 7 21.89 -9.73 -8.20
C GLU A 7 21.10 -10.40 -7.13
N LEU A 8 20.51 -11.49 -7.46
CA LEU A 8 19.72 -12.20 -6.50
C LEU A 8 20.52 -12.74 -5.36
N HIS A 9 21.81 -12.72 -5.51
CA HIS A 9 22.64 -13.35 -4.52
C HIS A 9 23.09 -12.45 -3.42
N ASP A 10 22.57 -11.25 -3.38
CA ASP A 10 22.90 -10.41 -2.26
C ASP A 10 21.76 -10.50 -1.27
N PRO A 11 21.82 -11.44 -0.35
CA PRO A 11 20.69 -11.68 0.53
C PRO A 11 20.47 -10.56 1.52
N GLY A 12 21.40 -9.66 1.65
CA GLY A 12 21.22 -8.58 2.58
C GLY A 12 20.56 -7.39 1.95
N ASN A 13 21.34 -6.37 1.71
CA ASN A 13 20.82 -5.09 1.28
C ASN A 13 20.19 -5.11 -0.09
N GLY A 14 20.77 -5.89 -1.00
CA GLY A 14 20.24 -5.92 -2.34
C GLY A 14 18.80 -6.37 -2.40
N THR A 15 18.48 -7.42 -1.63
CA THR A 15 17.12 -7.92 -1.61
C THR A 15 16.18 -6.92 -0.99
N GLN A 16 16.59 -6.29 0.10
CA GLN A 16 15.73 -5.31 0.76
C GLN A 16 15.48 -4.11 -0.12
N GLN A 17 16.50 -3.67 -0.84
CA GLN A 17 16.31 -2.55 -1.75
C GLN A 17 15.39 -2.90 -2.90
N ALA A 18 15.54 -4.09 -3.45
CA ALA A 18 14.67 -4.51 -4.54
C ALA A 18 13.23 -4.57 -4.07
N GLU A 19 13.00 -5.07 -2.88
CA GLU A 19 11.65 -5.13 -2.34
C GLU A 19 11.08 -3.75 -2.12
N ALA A 20 11.90 -2.81 -1.62
CA ALA A 20 11.43 -1.46 -1.41
C ALA A 20 11.07 -0.78 -2.73
N GLU A 21 11.85 -1.05 -3.77
CA GLU A 21 11.54 -0.49 -5.08
C GLU A 21 10.27 -1.08 -5.66
N ASP A 22 10.06 -2.38 -5.46
CA ASP A 22 8.85 -3.02 -5.93
C ASP A 22 7.62 -2.45 -5.22
N GLU A 23 7.74 -2.21 -3.93
CA GLU A 23 6.63 -1.61 -3.19
C GLU A 23 6.32 -0.22 -3.71
N ARG A 24 7.37 0.55 -3.98
CA ARG A 24 7.20 1.90 -4.48
C ARG A 24 6.51 1.90 -5.84
N GLU A 25 6.91 0.99 -6.71
CA GLU A 25 6.31 0.87 -8.02
C GLU A 25 4.84 0.45 -7.91
N ALA A 26 4.57 -0.51 -7.07
CA ALA A 26 3.20 -0.97 -6.90
C ALA A 26 2.31 0.14 -6.38
N ASP A 27 2.81 0.91 -5.41
CA ASP A 27 2.06 2.04 -4.88
C ASP A 27 1.78 3.07 -5.97
N ALA A 28 2.80 3.39 -6.76
CA ALA A 28 2.66 4.39 -7.81
C ALA A 28 1.69 3.93 -8.89
N ASP A 29 1.75 2.66 -9.25
CA ASP A 29 0.85 2.12 -10.26
C ASP A 29 -0.57 2.13 -9.77
N GLY A 30 -0.79 1.77 -8.51
CA GLY A 30 -2.12 1.78 -7.94
C GLY A 30 -2.73 3.17 -7.94
N ILE A 31 -1.94 4.17 -7.55
CA ILE A 31 -2.40 5.53 -7.55
C ILE A 31 -2.71 6.01 -8.97
N ALA A 32 -1.84 5.69 -9.91
CA ALA A 32 -2.05 6.09 -11.29
C ALA A 32 -3.34 5.52 -11.85
N MET A 33 -3.65 4.28 -11.49
CA MET A 33 -4.89 3.67 -11.94
C MET A 33 -6.11 4.37 -11.37
N LEU A 34 -6.06 4.71 -10.09
CA LEU A 34 -7.17 5.43 -9.47
C LEU A 34 -7.35 6.80 -10.11
N GLU A 35 -6.27 7.51 -10.33
CA GLU A 35 -6.34 8.84 -10.92
C GLU A 35 -6.85 8.79 -12.34
N LYS A 36 -6.46 7.76 -13.08
CA LYS A 36 -6.93 7.61 -14.43
C LYS A 36 -8.42 7.41 -14.49
N LEU A 37 -8.99 6.79 -13.47
CA LEU A 37 -10.43 6.57 -13.37
C LEU A 37 -11.14 7.72 -12.65
N ASP A 38 -10.42 8.77 -12.31
CA ASP A 38 -10.95 9.91 -11.60
C ASP A 38 -11.50 9.52 -10.23
N LEU A 39 -10.86 8.56 -9.59
CA LEU A 39 -11.23 8.11 -8.26
C LEU A 39 -10.29 8.71 -7.23
N ARG A 40 -10.78 8.81 -6.00
CA ARG A 40 -9.97 9.32 -4.91
C ARG A 40 -8.82 8.37 -4.64
N ALA A 41 -7.64 8.96 -4.45
CA ALA A 41 -6.43 8.18 -4.17
C ALA A 41 -5.80 8.53 -2.82
N ASP A 42 -6.47 9.33 -2.01
CA ASP A 42 -5.92 9.77 -0.74
C ASP A 42 -6.00 8.67 0.33
N GLY A 43 -6.78 7.64 0.10
CA GLY A 43 -6.97 6.60 1.11
C GLY A 43 -5.75 5.71 1.31
N ILE A 44 -4.87 5.65 0.34
CA ILE A 44 -3.70 4.77 0.46
C ILE A 44 -2.79 5.27 1.57
N ALA A 45 -2.45 6.55 1.56
CA ALA A 45 -1.60 7.11 2.62
C ALA A 45 -2.29 7.03 3.97
N SER A 46 -3.59 7.28 4.00
CA SER A 46 -4.34 7.18 5.26
C SER A 46 -4.29 5.79 5.83
N PHE A 47 -4.43 4.80 4.97
CA PHE A 47 -4.38 3.42 5.40
C PHE A 47 -3.01 3.09 6.00
N PHE A 48 -1.94 3.52 5.33
CA PHE A 48 -0.60 3.29 5.85
C PHE A 48 -0.39 3.98 7.19
N GLU A 49 -0.92 5.19 7.34
CA GLU A 49 -0.80 5.90 8.60
C GLU A 49 -1.49 5.15 9.73
N GLN A 50 -2.67 4.64 9.45
CA GLN A 50 -3.39 3.87 10.46
C GLN A 50 -2.65 2.59 10.82
N MET A 51 -2.05 1.94 9.83
CA MET A 51 -1.30 0.73 10.10
C MET A 51 -0.10 1.02 11.00
N MET A 52 0.58 2.13 10.76
CA MET A 52 1.72 2.49 11.58
C MET A 52 1.30 2.81 13.02
N GLU A 53 0.16 3.45 13.17
CA GLU A 53 -0.32 3.79 14.49
C GLU A 53 -0.72 2.57 15.30
N LYS A 54 -1.41 1.66 14.66
CA LYS A 54 -1.98 0.54 15.38
C LYS A 54 -0.98 -0.51 15.76
N GLN A 55 0.00 -0.68 14.94
CA GLN A 55 1.08 -1.58 15.22
C GLN A 55 0.66 -3.00 15.60
N PRO A 56 1.62 -3.85 15.83
CA PRO A 56 1.40 -5.29 15.78
C PRO A 56 0.39 -5.86 16.74
N LYS A 57 0.22 -5.26 17.88
CA LYS A 57 -0.68 -5.91 18.83
C LYS A 57 -2.11 -5.94 18.32
N ASP A 58 -2.47 -4.98 17.48
CA ASP A 58 -3.79 -4.95 16.88
C ASP A 58 -3.81 -5.65 15.53
N MET A 59 -2.65 -6.08 15.09
CA MET A 59 -2.48 -6.59 13.75
C MET A 59 -1.86 -7.97 13.74
N ALA A 60 -2.07 -8.73 14.79
CA ALA A 60 -1.39 -10.02 14.91
C ALA A 60 -1.66 -10.90 13.70
N ALA A 61 -2.89 -10.90 13.21
CA ALA A 61 -3.23 -11.74 12.07
C ALA A 61 -2.53 -11.30 10.78
N ALA A 62 -2.18 -10.03 10.69
CA ALA A 62 -1.55 -9.49 9.51
C ALA A 62 -0.05 -9.30 9.69
N ALA A 63 0.50 -9.69 10.83
CA ALA A 63 1.89 -9.39 11.14
C ALA A 63 2.85 -9.94 10.10
N GLY A 64 2.55 -11.13 9.56
CA GLY A 64 3.41 -11.72 8.57
C GLY A 64 3.50 -10.89 7.31
N ILE A 65 2.37 -10.37 6.86
CA ILE A 65 2.35 -9.52 5.69
C ILE A 65 3.13 -8.24 5.95
N TRP A 66 2.86 -7.62 7.10
CA TRP A 66 3.47 -6.33 7.37
C TRP A 66 4.96 -6.42 7.68
N SER A 67 5.43 -7.57 8.10
CA SER A 67 6.88 -7.72 8.28
C SER A 67 7.59 -7.78 6.94
N SER A 68 6.92 -8.25 5.89
CA SER A 68 7.49 -8.29 4.55
C SER A 68 7.21 -7.02 3.76
N HIS A 69 6.05 -6.41 4.00
CA HIS A 69 5.61 -5.27 3.21
C HIS A 69 5.17 -4.14 4.14
N PRO A 70 6.08 -3.61 4.94
CA PRO A 70 5.68 -2.67 5.99
C PRO A 70 5.29 -1.31 5.43
N PRO A 71 4.33 -0.66 6.07
CA PRO A 71 4.12 0.75 5.78
C PRO A 71 5.29 1.52 6.35
N THR A 72 5.83 2.44 5.59
CA THR A 72 6.95 3.26 6.04
C THR A 72 6.58 4.72 5.85
N GLY A 73 7.31 5.59 6.56
CA GLY A 73 7.11 7.01 6.37
C GLY A 73 7.35 7.43 4.93
N GLU A 74 8.30 6.78 4.28
CA GLU A 74 8.58 7.04 2.88
C GLU A 74 7.41 6.69 2.00
N ARG A 75 6.79 5.53 2.23
CA ARG A 75 5.63 5.14 1.45
C ARG A 75 4.45 6.08 1.70
N ILE A 76 4.27 6.48 2.95
CA ILE A 76 3.21 7.42 3.27
C ILE A 76 3.41 8.72 2.50
N ALA A 77 4.62 9.27 2.56
CA ALA A 77 4.90 10.53 1.88
C ALA A 77 4.72 10.39 0.37
N ALA A 78 5.16 9.29 -0.19
CA ALA A 78 5.08 9.08 -1.63
C ALA A 78 3.66 8.86 -2.11
N THR A 79 2.76 8.41 -1.24
CA THR A 79 1.39 8.09 -1.64
C THR A 79 0.37 9.15 -1.24
N LYS A 80 0.81 10.24 -0.64
CA LYS A 80 -0.12 11.31 -0.27
C LYS A 80 -0.70 11.95 -1.51
N ARG A 81 -2.02 12.12 -1.49
CA ARG A 81 -2.73 12.78 -2.59
C ARG A 81 -3.85 13.61 -2.00
N PRO A 82 -4.26 14.67 -2.69
CA PRO A 82 -5.42 15.45 -2.23
C PRO A 82 -6.69 14.60 -2.28
N ALA A 83 -7.65 14.97 -1.45
CA ALA A 83 -8.92 14.25 -1.40
C ALA A 83 -9.83 14.73 -2.53
N THR A 84 -9.40 14.50 -3.76
CA THR A 84 -10.15 14.90 -4.95
C THR A 84 -10.50 13.65 -5.73
N GLY A 85 -11.45 13.81 -6.64
CA GLY A 85 -11.92 12.67 -7.39
C GLY A 85 -13.15 12.06 -6.76
N LYS A 86 -13.68 11.05 -7.41
CA LYS A 86 -14.93 10.43 -6.97
C LYS A 86 -14.64 9.30 -6.00
N PRO A 87 -15.52 9.08 -5.03
CA PRO A 87 -15.38 7.87 -4.22
C PRO A 87 -15.62 6.64 -5.09
N ALA A 88 -14.93 5.56 -4.76
CA ALA A 88 -15.06 4.32 -5.52
C ALA A 88 -16.46 3.71 -5.36
N PHE A 89 -17.08 3.94 -4.21
CA PHE A 89 -18.39 3.38 -3.92
C PHE A 89 -19.28 4.45 -3.33
N THR A 90 -20.57 4.35 -3.60
CA THR A 90 -21.52 5.24 -2.95
C THR A 90 -21.63 4.89 -1.47
N ALA A 91 -22.28 5.77 -0.71
CA ALA A 91 -22.47 5.51 0.71
C ALA A 91 -23.28 4.24 0.93
N ALA A 92 -24.28 3.99 0.10
CA ALA A 92 -25.09 2.79 0.22
C ALA A 92 -24.28 1.55 -0.09
N GLU A 93 -23.42 1.63 -1.11
CA GLU A 93 -22.57 0.51 -1.46
C GLU A 93 -21.56 0.22 -0.34
N TRP A 94 -20.98 1.25 0.26
CA TRP A 94 -20.08 1.08 1.37
C TRP A 94 -20.77 0.41 2.55
N LYS A 95 -21.99 0.82 2.83
CA LYS A 95 -22.74 0.22 3.92
C LYS A 95 -22.96 -1.26 3.65
N ALA A 96 -23.31 -1.62 2.42
CA ALA A 96 -23.50 -3.02 2.08
C ALA A 96 -22.22 -3.81 2.22
N ILE A 97 -21.10 -3.25 1.79
CA ILE A 97 -19.81 -3.92 1.90
C ILE A 97 -19.46 -4.16 3.36
N ARG A 98 -19.62 -3.15 4.20
CA ARG A 98 -19.29 -3.29 5.61
C ARG A 98 -20.17 -4.34 6.29
N ASN A 99 -21.37 -4.54 5.83
CA ASN A 99 -22.28 -5.48 6.45
C ASN A 99 -22.02 -6.92 6.04
N VAL A 100 -21.24 -7.13 5.00
CA VAL A 100 -20.95 -8.48 4.54
C VAL A 100 -20.24 -9.31 5.59
N CYS A 101 -19.45 -8.66 6.41
CA CYS A 101 -18.63 -9.35 7.39
C CYS A 101 -19.29 -9.51 8.76
N LYS A 102 -20.58 -9.21 8.85
CA LYS A 102 -21.26 -9.28 10.15
C LYS A 102 -21.99 -10.57 10.37
#